data_4a509249cf356f0794502ccd0af433e1
#
_entry.id   4a509249cf356f0794502ccd0af433e1
#
_cell.length_a   1.000
_cell.length_b   1.000
_cell.length_c   1.000
_cell.angle_alpha   90.00
_cell.angle_beta   90.00
_cell.angle_gamma   90.00
#
_symmetry.space_group_name_H-M   'P 1'
#
loop_
_entity.id
_entity.type
_entity.pdbx_description
1 polymer ?
#
loop_
_entity_poly.entity_id
_entity_poly.type
_entity_poly.pdbx_seq_one_letter_code
_entity_poly.pdbx_strand_id
1 'polypeptide(L)'
;MTRVLHTGDTHIGYQQYHSPERRADFLAAFEAVIDDAIEMDVDAVVHAGDLFHDRRPDLPDLMGTLSALRELNAAEIPFLAVVGNHESTRGGQWLDLFERLGLATRLGDDPVAIGSTAFYGLDHVPESRRDDLDYDFTPAADSAIDTDPAHTTLVGHGLFTPFAHANWETETVLDESTVDFDAVLLGDNHAPGIERVDDVWVTYCGSTERASASEQDERGYNVVGFDDDQPGPAGVDIRRKSLPTRDFRFIAADLNPGDGADRVRERVSQHDLADAVVIVEITGDGEAVTPGGIESFALDRGALIARVTDRREIDTETELSVSFADPDAAVDERIEELGLSEAALDIDEAVRSPDIADANLRETVKSRLKTQIENDPAALAPPERDDDGSEAAADSDSKGGETTATDAAAAVDDNAPDAADRADAPDAADRDEGDNAESDTDDGELSTMEDFL
;
A
#
# COMPACT_ATOMS: atom_id res chain seq x y z
N MET A 1 -1.20 -2.41 34.46
CA MET A 1 -0.84 -1.50 33.36
C MET A 1 -0.55 -2.34 32.14
N THR A 2 -1.34 -2.22 31.09
CA THR A 2 -1.15 -2.92 29.81
C THR A 2 -0.29 -2.05 28.89
N ARG A 3 0.71 -2.65 28.22
CA ARG A 3 1.61 -1.94 27.30
C ARG A 3 1.68 -2.66 25.96
N VAL A 4 1.28 -2.00 24.90
CA VAL A 4 1.30 -2.58 23.55
C VAL A 4 2.20 -1.79 22.60
N LEU A 5 2.72 -2.49 21.58
CA LEU A 5 3.40 -1.86 20.46
C LEU A 5 2.39 -1.73 19.32
N HIS A 6 2.09 -0.50 18.92
CA HIS A 6 1.18 -0.18 17.81
C HIS A 6 1.99 0.13 16.55
N THR A 7 1.84 -0.69 15.53
CA THR A 7 2.47 -0.59 14.21
C THR A 7 1.44 -0.79 13.11
N GLY A 8 1.81 -0.54 11.87
CA GLY A 8 0.99 -0.73 10.67
C GLY A 8 1.78 -0.35 9.43
N ASP A 9 1.19 -0.42 8.27
CA ASP A 9 1.76 0.01 7.00
C ASP A 9 3.18 -0.54 6.80
N THR A 10 3.36 -1.83 7.09
CA THR A 10 4.65 -2.51 6.98
C THR A 10 4.98 -2.89 5.55
N HIS A 11 3.98 -3.01 4.68
CA HIS A 11 4.11 -3.24 3.24
C HIS A 11 5.17 -4.28 2.86
N ILE A 12 5.23 -5.39 3.59
CA ILE A 12 6.19 -6.46 3.31
C ILE A 12 6.01 -6.94 1.86
N GLY A 13 7.13 -7.01 1.13
CA GLY A 13 7.14 -7.36 -0.28
C GLY A 13 7.19 -6.18 -1.25
N TYR A 14 7.07 -4.93 -0.76
CA TYR A 14 7.15 -3.75 -1.62
C TYR A 14 8.54 -3.59 -2.23
N GLN A 15 8.63 -3.79 -3.54
CA GLN A 15 9.87 -3.63 -4.29
C GLN A 15 9.99 -2.19 -4.83
N GLN A 16 10.09 -1.22 -3.91
CA GLN A 16 10.22 0.20 -4.24
C GLN A 16 11.41 0.42 -5.21
N TYR A 17 11.18 1.21 -6.26
CA TYR A 17 12.14 1.46 -7.34
C TYR A 17 12.63 0.18 -8.06
N HIS A 18 11.87 -0.91 -8.01
CA HIS A 18 12.25 -2.23 -8.54
C HIS A 18 13.54 -2.80 -7.92
N SER A 19 13.91 -2.35 -6.71
CA SER A 19 15.11 -2.80 -6.00
C SER A 19 14.81 -3.98 -5.08
N PRO A 20 15.52 -5.11 -5.23
CA PRO A 20 15.45 -6.22 -4.28
C PRO A 20 15.89 -5.83 -2.87
N GLU A 21 16.84 -4.89 -2.75
CA GLU A 21 17.32 -4.37 -1.47
C GLU A 21 16.22 -3.61 -0.75
N ARG A 22 15.45 -2.77 -1.49
CA ARG A 22 14.31 -2.08 -0.90
C ARG A 22 13.23 -3.05 -0.43
N ARG A 23 12.97 -4.11 -1.19
CA ARG A 23 12.05 -5.17 -0.75
C ARG A 23 12.52 -5.81 0.57
N ALA A 24 13.80 -6.08 0.70
CA ALA A 24 14.37 -6.64 1.93
C ALA A 24 14.27 -5.65 3.11
N ASP A 25 14.40 -4.33 2.84
CA ASP A 25 14.30 -3.30 3.88
C ASP A 25 12.93 -3.29 4.57
N PHE A 26 11.82 -3.50 3.83
CA PHE A 26 10.46 -3.55 4.40
C PHE A 26 10.29 -4.73 5.35
N LEU A 27 10.80 -5.91 4.98
CA LEU A 27 10.77 -7.07 5.87
C LEU A 27 11.67 -6.83 7.09
N ALA A 28 12.89 -6.30 6.90
CA ALA A 28 13.81 -6.02 8.00
C ALA A 28 13.26 -4.98 8.98
N ALA A 29 12.50 -3.98 8.50
CA ALA A 29 11.82 -3.03 9.37
C ALA A 29 10.74 -3.69 10.23
N PHE A 30 9.97 -4.64 9.67
CA PHE A 30 9.02 -5.43 10.43
C PHE A 30 9.71 -6.33 11.46
N GLU A 31 10.77 -7.04 11.07
CA GLU A 31 11.57 -7.87 11.99
C GLU A 31 12.10 -7.03 13.15
N ALA A 32 12.60 -5.81 12.89
CA ALA A 32 13.06 -4.89 13.94
C ALA A 32 11.93 -4.46 14.89
N VAL A 33 10.69 -4.30 14.41
CA VAL A 33 9.52 -4.06 15.27
C VAL A 33 9.27 -5.23 16.21
N ILE A 34 9.37 -6.46 15.69
CA ILE A 34 9.18 -7.69 16.49
C ILE A 34 10.30 -7.85 17.53
N ASP A 35 11.57 -7.64 17.14
CA ASP A 35 12.70 -7.67 18.05
C ASP A 35 12.56 -6.65 19.19
N ASP A 36 12.16 -5.42 18.86
CA ASP A 36 11.89 -4.36 19.84
C ASP A 36 10.72 -4.74 20.79
N ALA A 37 9.67 -5.38 20.27
CA ALA A 37 8.53 -5.85 21.09
C ALA A 37 8.98 -6.90 22.12
N ILE A 38 9.82 -7.84 21.68
CA ILE A 38 10.39 -8.88 22.54
C ILE A 38 11.35 -8.26 23.58
N GLU A 39 12.26 -7.36 23.15
CA GLU A 39 13.22 -6.70 24.06
C GLU A 39 12.50 -5.87 25.14
N MET A 40 11.40 -5.20 24.77
CA MET A 40 10.61 -4.40 25.70
C MET A 40 9.67 -5.22 26.58
N ASP A 41 9.48 -6.51 26.29
CA ASP A 41 8.52 -7.38 26.98
C ASP A 41 7.13 -6.73 27.03
N VAL A 42 6.59 -6.39 25.84
CA VAL A 42 5.25 -5.79 25.74
C VAL A 42 4.16 -6.85 25.89
N ASP A 43 2.96 -6.44 26.29
CA ASP A 43 1.83 -7.37 26.48
C ASP A 43 1.19 -7.83 25.15
N ALA A 44 1.34 -7.04 24.07
CA ALA A 44 0.92 -7.42 22.72
C ALA A 44 1.58 -6.51 21.66
N VAL A 45 1.62 -6.99 20.41
CA VAL A 45 1.81 -6.18 19.21
C VAL A 45 0.45 -5.99 18.53
N VAL A 46 0.11 -4.75 18.21
CA VAL A 46 -1.12 -4.37 17.52
C VAL A 46 -0.76 -3.80 16.16
N HIS A 47 -1.20 -4.48 15.10
CA HIS A 47 -0.91 -4.10 13.71
C HIS A 47 -2.16 -3.55 13.03
N ALA A 48 -2.11 -2.30 12.65
CA ALA A 48 -3.25 -1.56 12.10
C ALA A 48 -3.41 -1.69 10.56
N GLY A 49 -3.14 -2.87 10.00
CA GLY A 49 -3.35 -3.20 8.58
C GLY A 49 -2.15 -2.91 7.67
N ASP A 50 -2.27 -3.33 6.41
CA ASP A 50 -1.23 -3.30 5.38
C ASP A 50 0.06 -4.01 5.81
N LEU A 51 -0.11 -5.26 6.25
CA LEU A 51 1.01 -6.15 6.57
C LEU A 51 1.82 -6.47 5.31
N PHE A 52 1.13 -6.78 4.21
CA PHE A 52 1.72 -7.00 2.89
C PHE A 52 1.40 -5.87 1.92
N HIS A 53 2.33 -5.56 1.03
CA HIS A 53 2.12 -4.56 -0.01
C HIS A 53 1.12 -5.01 -1.06
N ASP A 54 1.08 -6.29 -1.36
CA ASP A 54 0.22 -6.89 -2.37
C ASP A 54 -0.71 -7.96 -1.80
N ARG A 55 -1.86 -8.14 -2.42
CA ARG A 55 -2.80 -9.23 -2.13
C ARG A 55 -2.21 -10.62 -2.33
N ARG A 56 -1.12 -10.72 -3.06
CA ARG A 56 -0.41 -11.97 -3.39
C ARG A 56 1.06 -11.81 -3.07
N PRO A 57 1.43 -11.80 -1.79
CA PRO A 57 2.83 -11.77 -1.39
C PRO A 57 3.56 -12.99 -1.93
N ASP A 58 4.82 -12.81 -2.27
CA ASP A 58 5.68 -13.90 -2.71
C ASP A 58 6.06 -14.80 -1.53
N LEU A 59 6.48 -16.01 -1.86
CA LEU A 59 6.87 -16.99 -0.83
C LEU A 59 7.98 -16.50 0.13
N PRO A 60 9.02 -15.77 -0.31
CA PRO A 60 10.02 -15.22 0.62
C PRO A 60 9.42 -14.27 1.66
N ASP A 61 8.45 -13.42 1.26
CA ASP A 61 7.79 -12.49 2.18
C ASP A 61 6.95 -13.23 3.20
N LEU A 62 6.19 -14.24 2.74
CA LEU A 62 5.40 -15.10 3.63
C LEU A 62 6.29 -15.85 4.62
N MET A 63 7.42 -16.36 4.18
CA MET A 63 8.36 -17.10 5.03
C MET A 63 9.03 -16.19 6.06
N GLY A 64 9.44 -14.96 5.67
CA GLY A 64 9.98 -13.97 6.60
C GLY A 64 8.96 -13.55 7.64
N THR A 65 7.75 -13.19 7.21
CA THR A 65 6.65 -12.85 8.13
C THR A 65 6.33 -13.98 9.10
N LEU A 66 6.25 -15.23 8.59
CA LEU A 66 6.00 -16.42 9.41
C LEU A 66 7.11 -16.62 10.45
N SER A 67 8.38 -16.37 10.10
CA SER A 67 9.52 -16.47 11.03
C SER A 67 9.39 -15.45 12.16
N ALA A 68 9.17 -14.18 11.82
CA ALA A 68 9.03 -13.10 12.80
C ALA A 68 7.83 -13.34 13.76
N LEU A 69 6.67 -13.74 13.23
CA LEU A 69 5.50 -14.07 14.06
C LEU A 69 5.73 -15.29 14.97
N ARG A 70 6.54 -16.27 14.55
CA ARG A 70 6.93 -17.41 15.41
C ARG A 70 7.85 -16.98 16.53
N GLU A 71 8.77 -16.08 16.30
CA GLU A 71 9.66 -15.53 17.33
C GLU A 71 8.85 -14.78 18.39
N LEU A 72 7.89 -13.94 17.95
CA LEU A 72 6.97 -13.24 18.83
C LEU A 72 6.12 -14.21 19.67
N ASN A 73 5.55 -15.23 19.03
CA ASN A 73 4.76 -16.26 19.69
C ASN A 73 5.60 -17.10 20.68
N ALA A 74 6.87 -17.37 20.37
CA ALA A 74 7.78 -18.06 21.28
C ALA A 74 8.14 -17.22 22.51
N ALA A 75 8.05 -15.89 22.41
CA ALA A 75 8.14 -14.95 23.53
C ALA A 75 6.81 -14.78 24.29
N GLU A 76 5.77 -15.53 23.91
CA GLU A 76 4.42 -15.48 24.48
C GLU A 76 3.74 -14.09 24.33
N ILE A 77 4.12 -13.30 23.30
CA ILE A 77 3.54 -12.00 22.99
C ILE A 77 2.53 -12.17 21.84
N PRO A 78 1.24 -11.91 22.04
CA PRO A 78 0.22 -12.02 21.00
C PRO A 78 0.38 -10.92 19.94
N PHE A 79 0.10 -11.30 18.69
CA PHE A 79 0.00 -10.39 17.54
C PHE A 79 -1.46 -10.19 17.19
N LEU A 80 -1.98 -8.98 17.41
CA LEU A 80 -3.35 -8.58 17.08
C LEU A 80 -3.34 -7.73 15.82
N ALA A 81 -4.23 -7.97 14.86
CA ALA A 81 -4.20 -7.22 13.63
C ALA A 81 -5.58 -7.02 12.98
N VAL A 82 -5.69 -5.99 12.16
CA VAL A 82 -6.78 -5.76 11.18
C VAL A 82 -6.23 -5.88 9.77
N VAL A 83 -7.11 -6.00 8.78
CA VAL A 83 -6.76 -6.12 7.37
C VAL A 83 -6.76 -4.74 6.71
N GLY A 84 -5.67 -4.38 6.02
CA GLY A 84 -5.53 -3.15 5.26
C GLY A 84 -6.10 -3.23 3.83
N ASN A 85 -5.98 -2.14 3.08
CA ASN A 85 -6.49 -2.05 1.71
C ASN A 85 -5.60 -2.77 0.69
N HIS A 86 -4.28 -2.80 0.89
CA HIS A 86 -3.33 -3.45 -0.01
C HIS A 86 -3.47 -4.96 -0.02
N GLU A 87 -3.70 -5.57 1.11
CA GLU A 87 -3.77 -7.03 1.28
C GLU A 87 -5.18 -7.60 1.26
N SER A 88 -6.23 -6.75 1.26
CA SER A 88 -7.62 -7.18 1.31
C SER A 88 -8.02 -8.03 0.09
N THR A 89 -8.53 -9.23 0.31
CA THR A 89 -9.01 -10.15 -0.72
C THR A 89 -10.51 -10.41 -0.59
N ARG A 90 -11.15 -10.92 -1.66
CA ARG A 90 -12.60 -11.29 -1.63
C ARG A 90 -12.88 -12.63 -0.95
N GLY A 91 -11.84 -13.36 -0.56
CA GLY A 91 -11.92 -14.68 0.07
C GLY A 91 -11.31 -14.66 1.46
N GLY A 92 -10.56 -15.68 1.83
CA GLY A 92 -9.79 -15.69 3.08
C GLY A 92 -8.63 -14.70 3.03
N GLN A 93 -8.31 -14.08 4.15
CA GLN A 93 -7.20 -13.16 4.30
C GLN A 93 -5.91 -13.92 4.67
N TRP A 94 -4.73 -13.32 4.42
CA TRP A 94 -3.48 -13.88 4.91
C TRP A 94 -3.44 -13.92 6.44
N LEU A 95 -4.06 -12.94 7.07
CA LEU A 95 -4.21 -12.89 8.52
C LEU A 95 -5.01 -14.10 9.06
N ASP A 96 -6.05 -14.57 8.34
CA ASP A 96 -6.79 -15.79 8.70
C ASP A 96 -5.90 -17.05 8.65
N LEU A 97 -4.87 -17.06 7.78
CA LEU A 97 -3.88 -18.16 7.78
C LEU A 97 -3.02 -18.13 9.03
N PHE A 98 -2.49 -16.95 9.42
CA PHE A 98 -1.67 -16.82 10.62
C PHE A 98 -2.48 -17.12 11.90
N GLU A 99 -3.75 -16.74 11.93
CA GLU A 99 -4.68 -17.06 13.01
C GLU A 99 -4.87 -18.58 13.16
N ARG A 100 -5.13 -19.30 12.05
CA ARG A 100 -5.23 -20.76 12.04
C ARG A 100 -3.95 -21.47 12.46
N LEU A 101 -2.80 -20.83 12.28
CA LEU A 101 -1.51 -21.32 12.76
C LEU A 101 -1.25 -20.97 14.24
N GLY A 102 -2.15 -20.20 14.88
CA GLY A 102 -2.01 -19.74 16.25
C GLY A 102 -0.92 -18.66 16.43
N LEU A 103 -0.63 -17.90 15.39
CA LEU A 103 0.44 -16.89 15.36
C LEU A 103 -0.09 -15.46 15.37
N ALA A 104 -1.38 -15.27 15.10
CA ALA A 104 -2.04 -13.97 15.12
C ALA A 104 -3.48 -14.11 15.60
N THR A 105 -4.07 -13.01 15.99
CA THR A 105 -5.50 -12.86 16.23
C THR A 105 -6.02 -11.74 15.35
N ARG A 106 -6.96 -12.03 14.48
CA ARG A 106 -7.66 -11.01 13.72
C ARG A 106 -8.69 -10.34 14.58
N LEU A 107 -8.56 -9.04 14.75
CA LEU A 107 -9.53 -8.21 15.45
C LEU A 107 -10.80 -8.01 14.62
N GLY A 108 -11.93 -7.87 15.27
CA GLY A 108 -13.24 -7.64 14.68
C GLY A 108 -14.20 -7.04 15.69
N ASP A 109 -15.50 -7.35 15.55
CA ASP A 109 -16.56 -6.79 16.37
C ASP A 109 -16.56 -7.35 17.80
N ASP A 110 -15.99 -8.56 18.03
CA ASP A 110 -15.82 -9.14 19.36
C ASP A 110 -14.52 -8.68 20.00
N PRO A 111 -14.52 -8.34 21.32
CA PRO A 111 -13.33 -7.86 22.00
C PRO A 111 -12.28 -8.97 22.24
N VAL A 112 -11.01 -8.60 22.09
CA VAL A 112 -9.86 -9.40 22.52
C VAL A 112 -9.23 -8.72 23.72
N ALA A 113 -9.18 -9.41 24.87
CA ALA A 113 -8.61 -8.86 26.10
C ALA A 113 -7.10 -9.11 26.19
N ILE A 114 -6.34 -8.04 26.40
CA ILE A 114 -4.92 -8.08 26.77
C ILE A 114 -4.80 -7.34 28.11
N GLY A 115 -4.46 -8.06 29.17
CA GLY A 115 -4.47 -7.48 30.50
C GLY A 115 -5.83 -6.91 30.86
N SER A 116 -5.90 -5.63 31.14
CA SER A 116 -7.13 -4.86 31.46
C SER A 116 -7.67 -4.04 30.30
N THR A 117 -7.20 -4.26 29.08
CA THR A 117 -7.63 -3.53 27.87
C THR A 117 -8.34 -4.45 26.90
N ALA A 118 -9.50 -4.03 26.40
CA ALA A 118 -10.24 -4.69 25.33
C ALA A 118 -9.91 -4.04 23.98
N PHE A 119 -9.52 -4.87 23.00
CA PHE A 119 -9.19 -4.45 21.64
C PHE A 119 -10.25 -4.93 20.67
N TYR A 120 -10.73 -4.03 19.83
CA TYR A 120 -11.67 -4.27 18.73
C TYR A 120 -11.01 -3.93 17.40
N GLY A 121 -11.54 -4.46 16.29
CA GLY A 121 -10.99 -4.26 14.98
C GLY A 121 -11.98 -3.72 13.96
N LEU A 122 -11.50 -2.81 13.11
CA LEU A 122 -12.19 -2.31 11.94
C LEU A 122 -11.26 -2.47 10.73
N ASP A 123 -11.50 -3.51 9.93
CA ASP A 123 -10.78 -3.71 8.67
C ASP A 123 -11.02 -2.54 7.71
N HIS A 124 -10.15 -2.37 6.74
CA HIS A 124 -10.35 -1.38 5.69
C HIS A 124 -11.68 -1.60 4.94
N VAL A 125 -12.48 -0.56 4.88
CA VAL A 125 -13.72 -0.51 4.11
C VAL A 125 -13.62 0.57 3.03
N PRO A 126 -13.76 0.21 1.74
CA PRO A 126 -13.78 1.19 0.66
C PRO A 126 -14.86 2.26 0.88
N GLU A 127 -14.55 3.52 0.58
CA GLU A 127 -15.44 4.68 0.78
C GLU A 127 -16.87 4.42 0.24
N SER A 128 -16.99 3.79 -0.92
CA SER A 128 -18.29 3.48 -1.54
C SER A 128 -19.18 2.50 -0.75
N ARG A 129 -18.70 1.93 0.34
CA ARG A 129 -19.45 0.99 1.20
C ARG A 129 -19.54 1.45 2.65
N ARG A 130 -18.98 2.61 3.00
CA ARG A 130 -18.97 3.12 4.38
C ARG A 130 -20.34 3.59 4.83
N ASP A 131 -21.18 4.12 3.93
CA ASP A 131 -22.56 4.54 4.21
C ASP A 131 -23.48 3.38 4.65
N ASP A 132 -23.11 2.13 4.33
CA ASP A 132 -23.84 0.92 4.68
C ASP A 132 -23.18 0.16 5.85
N LEU A 133 -22.19 0.76 6.53
CA LEU A 133 -21.44 0.14 7.61
C LEU A 133 -22.11 0.41 8.95
N ASP A 134 -22.44 -0.66 9.66
CA ASP A 134 -22.88 -0.59 11.06
C ASP A 134 -21.68 -0.76 11.99
N TYR A 135 -21.56 0.08 13.03
CA TYR A 135 -20.49 0.00 14.02
C TYR A 135 -20.96 -0.78 15.28
N ASP A 136 -21.49 -1.97 15.03
CA ASP A 136 -22.07 -2.89 16.03
C ASP A 136 -20.96 -3.76 16.66
N PHE A 137 -20.26 -3.22 17.65
CA PHE A 137 -19.29 -3.97 18.44
C PHE A 137 -19.96 -4.66 19.62
N THR A 138 -19.50 -5.87 19.96
CA THR A 138 -20.01 -6.63 21.12
C THR A 138 -19.48 -6.03 22.43
N PRO A 139 -20.34 -5.50 23.32
CA PRO A 139 -19.87 -4.99 24.60
C PRO A 139 -19.11 -6.08 25.39
N ALA A 140 -18.05 -5.68 26.10
CA ALA A 140 -17.23 -6.61 26.87
C ALA A 140 -18.05 -7.48 27.83
N ALA A 141 -19.08 -6.93 28.46
CA ALA A 141 -19.99 -7.63 29.37
C ALA A 141 -20.83 -8.75 28.68
N ASP A 142 -21.01 -8.66 27.38
CA ASP A 142 -21.80 -9.62 26.58
C ASP A 142 -20.90 -10.59 25.78
N SER A 143 -19.59 -10.46 25.94
CA SER A 143 -18.56 -11.22 25.22
C SER A 143 -18.02 -12.41 26.03
N ALA A 144 -17.07 -13.13 25.47
CA ALA A 144 -16.40 -14.25 26.12
C ALA A 144 -15.26 -13.86 27.05
N ILE A 145 -14.95 -12.56 27.22
CA ILE A 145 -13.88 -12.12 28.12
C ILE A 145 -14.36 -12.16 29.58
N ASP A 146 -13.50 -12.67 30.47
CA ASP A 146 -13.87 -12.92 31.88
C ASP A 146 -13.70 -11.67 32.78
N THR A 147 -13.18 -10.56 32.25
CA THR A 147 -12.84 -9.36 33.02
C THR A 147 -13.53 -8.13 32.45
N ASP A 148 -13.98 -7.24 33.34
CA ASP A 148 -14.44 -5.90 32.97
C ASP A 148 -13.19 -5.05 32.60
N PRO A 149 -12.99 -4.63 31.35
CA PRO A 149 -11.81 -3.91 30.94
C PRO A 149 -11.78 -2.51 31.54
N ALA A 150 -10.60 -2.06 31.96
CA ALA A 150 -10.39 -0.67 32.39
C ALA A 150 -10.29 0.29 31.19
N HIS A 151 -9.90 -0.24 30.03
CA HIS A 151 -9.73 0.50 28.79
C HIS A 151 -10.32 -0.26 27.60
N THR A 152 -10.80 0.51 26.63
CA THR A 152 -11.38 0.00 25.38
C THR A 152 -10.74 0.70 24.19
N THR A 153 -10.27 -0.07 23.24
CA THR A 153 -9.45 0.44 22.13
C THR A 153 -9.95 -0.10 20.79
N LEU A 154 -10.18 0.77 19.83
CA LEU A 154 -10.44 0.42 18.44
C LEU A 154 -9.12 0.41 17.65
N VAL A 155 -8.91 -0.62 16.86
CA VAL A 155 -7.82 -0.70 15.87
C VAL A 155 -8.43 -0.65 14.50
N GLY A 156 -8.01 0.27 13.64
CA GLY A 156 -8.62 0.47 12.34
C GLY A 156 -7.63 0.79 11.23
N HIS A 157 -8.06 0.59 9.98
CA HIS A 157 -7.26 0.92 8.79
C HIS A 157 -8.06 1.80 7.83
N GLY A 158 -7.63 3.03 7.63
CA GLY A 158 -8.27 4.04 6.80
C GLY A 158 -7.79 5.45 7.10
N LEU A 159 -8.25 6.44 6.32
CA LEU A 159 -7.89 7.85 6.47
C LEU A 159 -8.96 8.60 7.26
N PHE A 160 -8.71 8.82 8.54
CA PHE A 160 -9.66 9.37 9.50
C PHE A 160 -9.41 10.85 9.80
N THR A 161 -10.51 11.62 10.00
CA THR A 161 -10.41 12.98 10.54
C THR A 161 -9.87 12.95 11.99
N PRO A 162 -9.12 14.01 12.45
CA PRO A 162 -8.82 15.28 11.78
C PRO A 162 -7.51 15.29 10.99
N PHE A 163 -6.95 14.14 10.64
CA PHE A 163 -5.67 14.05 9.93
C PHE A 163 -5.79 14.47 8.45
N ALA A 164 -4.65 14.79 7.84
CA ALA A 164 -4.60 15.18 6.45
C ALA A 164 -5.10 14.04 5.52
N HIS A 165 -5.72 14.42 4.41
CA HIS A 165 -6.30 13.52 3.40
C HIS A 165 -7.43 12.61 3.90
N ALA A 166 -7.98 12.90 5.07
CA ALA A 166 -9.07 12.12 5.65
C ALA A 166 -10.31 12.10 4.74
N ASN A 167 -10.92 10.93 4.67
CA ASN A 167 -12.18 10.67 4.00
C ASN A 167 -13.12 9.78 4.85
N TRP A 168 -12.80 9.64 6.14
CA TRP A 168 -13.60 8.89 7.12
C TRP A 168 -13.75 9.74 8.39
N GLU A 169 -14.98 10.00 8.78
CA GLU A 169 -15.26 10.87 9.94
C GLU A 169 -15.12 10.08 11.25
N THR A 170 -14.11 10.40 12.05
CA THR A 170 -13.88 9.75 13.35
C THR A 170 -15.05 9.96 14.31
N GLU A 171 -15.62 11.18 14.38
CA GLU A 171 -16.78 11.47 15.22
C GLU A 171 -17.96 10.54 14.91
N THR A 172 -18.22 10.29 13.60
CA THR A 172 -19.28 9.37 13.19
C THR A 172 -19.03 7.95 13.69
N VAL A 173 -17.80 7.45 13.58
CA VAL A 173 -17.44 6.10 14.07
C VAL A 173 -17.63 6.01 15.58
N LEU A 174 -17.23 7.03 16.32
CA LEU A 174 -17.36 7.07 17.78
C LEU A 174 -18.83 7.18 18.23
N ASP A 175 -19.60 8.06 17.58
CA ASP A 175 -21.01 8.31 17.93
C ASP A 175 -21.95 7.14 17.59
N GLU A 176 -21.67 6.43 16.49
CA GLU A 176 -22.49 5.30 16.03
C GLU A 176 -22.06 3.96 16.61
N SER A 177 -20.89 3.89 17.26
CA SER A 177 -20.40 2.67 17.90
C SER A 177 -21.24 2.27 19.10
N THR A 178 -21.51 0.95 19.22
CA THR A 178 -22.19 0.38 20.39
C THR A 178 -21.32 0.32 21.65
N VAL A 179 -20.03 0.63 21.52
CA VAL A 179 -19.02 0.62 22.57
C VAL A 179 -18.28 1.96 22.63
N ASP A 180 -18.12 2.52 23.83
CA ASP A 180 -17.30 3.72 24.04
C ASP A 180 -15.81 3.36 24.00
N PHE A 181 -15.00 4.09 23.20
CA PHE A 181 -13.57 3.88 23.08
C PHE A 181 -12.76 4.94 23.83
N ASP A 182 -11.61 4.54 24.39
CA ASP A 182 -10.63 5.42 25.04
C ASP A 182 -9.52 5.82 24.08
N ALA A 183 -9.22 4.95 23.12
CA ALA A 183 -8.21 5.16 22.08
C ALA A 183 -8.62 4.51 20.76
N VAL A 184 -8.17 5.12 19.65
CA VAL A 184 -8.26 4.59 18.28
C VAL A 184 -6.85 4.53 17.70
N LEU A 185 -6.39 3.32 17.36
CA LEU A 185 -5.07 3.03 16.82
C LEU A 185 -5.19 2.74 15.32
N LEU A 186 -4.62 3.61 14.49
CA LEU A 186 -4.87 3.64 13.04
C LEU A 186 -3.64 3.31 12.20
N GLY A 187 -3.87 2.71 11.02
CA GLY A 187 -3.00 2.60 9.85
C GLY A 187 -3.62 3.22 8.60
N ASP A 188 -2.94 3.14 7.45
CA ASP A 188 -3.20 3.74 6.12
C ASP A 188 -2.52 5.12 5.92
N ASN A 189 -2.38 5.92 6.96
CA ASN A 189 -1.61 7.15 6.88
C ASN A 189 -0.15 6.90 7.29
N HIS A 190 0.74 6.92 6.32
CA HIS A 190 2.17 6.70 6.56
C HIS A 190 2.84 7.79 7.40
N ALA A 191 2.21 8.96 7.54
CA ALA A 191 2.66 10.00 8.45
C ALA A 191 2.15 9.73 9.88
N PRO A 192 3.04 9.70 10.89
CA PRO A 192 2.61 9.55 12.26
C PRO A 192 1.84 10.77 12.74
N GLY A 193 0.87 10.55 13.63
CA GLY A 193 0.07 11.63 14.20
C GLY A 193 -0.61 11.22 15.48
N ILE A 194 -0.87 12.18 16.36
CA ILE A 194 -1.61 11.97 17.60
C ILE A 194 -2.55 13.19 17.78
N GLU A 195 -3.83 12.93 17.86
CA GLU A 195 -4.87 13.93 18.04
C GLU A 195 -5.90 13.46 19.08
N ARG A 196 -6.84 14.33 19.43
CA ARG A 196 -7.98 14.00 20.27
C ARG A 196 -9.28 14.39 19.58
N VAL A 197 -10.22 13.45 19.55
CA VAL A 197 -11.59 13.66 19.09
C VAL A 197 -12.52 13.25 20.22
N ASP A 198 -13.37 14.17 20.71
CA ASP A 198 -14.30 13.97 21.83
C ASP A 198 -13.67 13.30 23.07
N ASP A 199 -12.49 13.82 23.46
CA ASP A 199 -11.65 13.27 24.53
C ASP A 199 -11.01 11.88 24.26
N VAL A 200 -11.33 11.19 23.16
CA VAL A 200 -10.70 9.94 22.73
C VAL A 200 -9.35 10.20 22.06
N TRP A 201 -8.34 9.39 22.37
CA TRP A 201 -7.07 9.45 21.67
C TRP A 201 -7.17 8.82 20.30
N VAL A 202 -6.76 9.52 19.26
CA VAL A 202 -6.70 9.01 17.88
C VAL A 202 -5.27 9.12 17.38
N THR A 203 -4.66 8.00 16.95
CA THR A 203 -3.24 8.02 16.59
C THR A 203 -2.93 7.13 15.40
N TYR A 204 -2.11 7.66 14.50
CA TYR A 204 -1.40 6.89 13.46
C TYR A 204 0.00 6.54 13.92
N CYS A 205 0.40 5.29 13.73
CA CYS A 205 1.79 4.87 13.93
C CYS A 205 2.71 5.32 12.80
N GLY A 206 2.16 5.59 11.61
CA GLY A 206 2.94 5.76 10.39
C GLY A 206 3.55 4.45 9.89
N SER A 207 4.16 4.47 8.72
CA SER A 207 4.82 3.29 8.16
C SER A 207 6.14 2.95 8.85
N THR A 208 6.53 1.68 8.80
CA THR A 208 7.78 1.18 9.39
C THR A 208 9.00 1.45 8.50
N GLU A 209 8.79 1.53 7.18
CA GLU A 209 9.81 1.90 6.19
C GLU A 209 9.23 2.94 5.23
N ARG A 210 10.08 3.70 4.52
CA ARG A 210 9.66 4.71 3.55
C ARG A 210 9.12 4.08 2.28
N ALA A 211 7.83 4.21 2.05
CA ALA A 211 7.16 3.75 0.83
C ALA A 211 7.17 4.81 -0.29
N SER A 212 7.42 6.08 0.03
CA SER A 212 7.44 7.19 -0.93
C SER A 212 8.62 8.14 -0.70
N ALA A 213 9.07 8.80 -1.79
CA ALA A 213 10.05 9.89 -1.73
C ALA A 213 9.54 11.13 -0.97
N SER A 214 8.24 11.27 -0.76
CA SER A 214 7.66 12.35 0.04
C SER A 214 7.77 12.13 1.55
N GLU A 215 8.04 10.91 1.99
CA GLU A 215 8.10 10.52 3.39
C GLU A 215 9.47 10.85 4.02
N GLN A 216 9.68 12.13 4.34
CA GLN A 216 10.96 12.63 4.86
C GLN A 216 11.16 12.35 6.35
N ASP A 217 10.08 12.20 7.12
CA ASP A 217 10.12 11.97 8.55
C ASP A 217 10.73 10.60 8.91
N GLU A 218 11.17 10.47 10.17
CA GLU A 218 11.65 9.18 10.69
C GLU A 218 10.53 8.16 10.74
N ARG A 219 10.84 6.94 10.32
CA ARG A 219 9.92 5.80 10.40
C ARG A 219 9.94 5.19 11.79
N GLY A 220 8.88 4.46 12.14
CA GLY A 220 8.80 3.87 13.48
C GLY A 220 7.39 3.41 13.85
N TYR A 221 7.16 3.27 15.13
CA TYR A 221 5.92 2.78 15.72
C TYR A 221 5.59 3.50 17.02
N ASN A 222 4.39 3.30 17.56
CA ASN A 222 4.00 3.83 18.85
C ASN A 222 4.09 2.74 19.96
N VAL A 223 4.50 3.14 21.14
CA VAL A 223 4.33 2.36 22.36
C VAL A 223 3.16 2.98 23.12
N VAL A 224 2.11 2.21 23.33
CA VAL A 224 0.88 2.65 23.98
C VAL A 224 0.77 1.95 25.34
N GLY A 225 0.65 2.74 26.40
CA GLY A 225 0.44 2.27 27.76
C GLY A 225 -0.96 2.59 28.27
N PHE A 226 -1.59 1.63 28.93
CA PHE A 226 -2.91 1.77 29.56
C PHE A 226 -2.76 1.56 31.06
N ASP A 227 -3.07 2.60 31.84
CA ASP A 227 -2.93 2.62 33.30
C ASP A 227 -4.23 2.12 33.95
N ASP A 228 -4.21 0.93 34.52
CA ASP A 228 -5.38 0.29 35.16
C ASP A 228 -5.94 1.12 36.33
N ASP A 229 -5.09 1.94 36.98
CA ASP A 229 -5.50 2.81 38.09
C ASP A 229 -6.19 4.09 37.60
N GLN A 230 -6.16 4.36 36.29
CA GLN A 230 -6.77 5.52 35.64
C GLN A 230 -7.61 5.09 34.42
N PRO A 231 -8.78 4.44 34.65
CA PRO A 231 -9.62 3.99 33.52
C PRO A 231 -10.08 5.17 32.65
N GLY A 232 -10.32 4.87 31.39
CA GLY A 232 -10.71 5.87 30.40
C GLY A 232 -9.52 6.55 29.70
N PRO A 233 -9.77 7.55 28.84
CA PRO A 233 -8.74 8.18 28.02
C PRO A 233 -7.60 8.84 28.80
N ALA A 234 -7.84 9.17 30.08
CA ALA A 234 -6.84 9.79 30.96
C ALA A 234 -5.68 8.84 31.31
N GLY A 235 -5.92 7.54 31.28
CA GLY A 235 -4.92 6.51 31.55
C GLY A 235 -4.14 6.05 30.31
N VAL A 236 -4.39 6.62 29.14
CA VAL A 236 -3.69 6.26 27.89
C VAL A 236 -2.46 7.16 27.70
N ASP A 237 -1.29 6.55 27.52
CA ASP A 237 -0.01 7.21 27.22
C ASP A 237 0.53 6.69 25.89
N ILE A 238 0.83 7.59 24.94
CA ILE A 238 1.30 7.23 23.61
C ILE A 238 2.67 7.83 23.37
N ARG A 239 3.66 6.99 23.06
CA ARG A 239 5.04 7.42 22.81
C ARG A 239 5.54 6.83 21.50
N ARG A 240 6.06 7.68 20.63
CA ARG A 240 6.69 7.22 19.40
C ARG A 240 8.11 6.73 19.63
N LYS A 241 8.49 5.65 18.94
CA LYS A 241 9.85 5.13 18.85
C LYS A 241 10.25 5.04 17.37
N SER A 242 11.43 5.60 17.03
CA SER A 242 11.99 5.55 15.67
C SER A 242 12.67 4.21 15.41
N LEU A 243 12.58 3.72 14.15
CA LEU A 243 13.27 2.55 13.65
C LEU A 243 14.53 2.96 12.86
N PRO A 244 15.61 2.19 12.94
CA PRO A 244 16.74 2.35 12.06
C PRO A 244 16.39 1.81 10.67
N THR A 245 16.09 2.71 9.74
CA THR A 245 15.79 2.39 8.34
C THR A 245 16.95 2.77 7.44
N ARG A 246 16.92 2.32 6.17
CA ARG A 246 17.90 2.74 5.17
C ARG A 246 17.97 4.26 5.08
N ASP A 247 19.18 4.77 4.90
CA ASP A 247 19.41 6.20 4.73
C ASP A 247 18.79 6.74 3.44
N PHE A 248 17.92 7.75 3.59
CA PHE A 248 17.43 8.58 2.50
C PHE A 248 18.12 9.94 2.55
N ARG A 249 18.66 10.39 1.44
CA ARG A 249 19.29 11.70 1.29
C ARG A 249 18.43 12.60 0.42
N PHE A 250 17.65 13.47 1.05
CA PHE A 250 16.83 14.47 0.39
C PHE A 250 17.69 15.72 0.11
N ILE A 251 17.96 16.00 -1.15
CA ILE A 251 18.91 17.04 -1.59
C ILE A 251 18.16 18.06 -2.44
N ALA A 252 17.97 19.27 -1.88
CA ALA A 252 17.44 20.40 -2.64
C ALA A 252 18.60 21.14 -3.34
N ALA A 253 18.47 21.34 -4.64
CA ALA A 253 19.38 22.10 -5.48
C ALA A 253 18.68 23.30 -6.11
N ASP A 254 18.73 24.44 -5.42
CA ASP A 254 18.22 25.71 -5.95
C ASP A 254 19.32 26.36 -6.80
N LEU A 255 19.05 26.54 -8.11
CA LEU A 255 19.99 27.01 -9.10
C LEU A 255 19.77 28.49 -9.43
N ASN A 256 20.85 29.26 -9.38
CA ASN A 256 20.83 30.65 -9.87
C ASN A 256 21.11 30.70 -11.38
N PRO A 257 20.81 31.81 -12.06
CA PRO A 257 21.20 32.02 -13.45
C PRO A 257 22.68 31.76 -13.70
N GLY A 258 23.01 30.84 -14.61
CA GLY A 258 24.36 30.40 -14.92
C GLY A 258 24.86 29.18 -14.10
N ASP A 259 24.10 28.72 -13.09
CA ASP A 259 24.35 27.43 -12.44
C ASP A 259 23.79 26.31 -13.33
N GLY A 260 24.46 25.16 -13.38
CA GLY A 260 24.07 24.01 -14.16
C GLY A 260 24.35 22.68 -13.42
N ALA A 261 24.52 21.60 -14.17
CA ALA A 261 24.74 20.26 -13.66
C ALA A 261 25.90 20.15 -12.65
N ASP A 262 26.95 20.95 -12.82
CA ASP A 262 28.11 20.93 -11.89
C ASP A 262 27.72 21.44 -10.50
N ARG A 263 26.81 22.40 -10.42
CA ARG A 263 26.30 22.89 -9.13
C ARG A 263 25.48 21.81 -8.42
N VAL A 264 24.66 21.07 -9.15
CA VAL A 264 23.89 19.94 -8.59
C VAL A 264 24.85 18.84 -8.10
N ARG A 265 25.85 18.47 -8.91
CA ARG A 265 26.87 17.48 -8.52
C ARG A 265 27.65 17.90 -7.28
N GLU A 266 27.99 19.20 -7.16
CA GLU A 266 28.63 19.75 -5.96
C GLU A 266 27.75 19.54 -4.72
N ARG A 267 26.43 19.83 -4.82
CA ARG A 267 25.46 19.60 -3.75
C ARG A 267 25.40 18.14 -3.35
N VAL A 268 25.22 17.25 -4.32
CA VAL A 268 25.18 15.79 -4.11
C VAL A 268 26.45 15.30 -3.42
N SER A 269 27.62 15.83 -3.80
CA SER A 269 28.92 15.46 -3.23
C SER A 269 29.13 15.83 -1.76
N GLN A 270 28.28 16.69 -1.20
CA GLN A 270 28.35 17.11 0.22
C GLN A 270 27.77 16.06 1.18
N HIS A 271 27.11 15.03 0.63
CA HIS A 271 26.42 13.99 1.40
C HIS A 271 27.17 12.66 1.30
N ASP A 272 27.07 11.87 2.36
CA ASP A 272 27.43 10.45 2.30
C ASP A 272 26.31 9.70 1.57
N LEU A 273 26.65 9.07 0.45
CA LEU A 273 25.68 8.39 -0.43
C LEU A 273 25.80 6.88 -0.33
N ALA A 274 26.75 6.35 0.46
CA ALA A 274 27.01 4.92 0.51
C ALA A 274 25.74 4.15 0.90
N ASP A 275 25.26 3.28 -0.01
CA ASP A 275 24.09 2.43 0.18
C ASP A 275 22.78 3.19 0.46
N ALA A 276 22.74 4.51 0.20
CA ALA A 276 21.59 5.37 0.44
C ALA A 276 20.65 5.45 -0.78
N VAL A 277 19.39 5.76 -0.50
CA VAL A 277 18.42 6.25 -1.51
C VAL A 277 18.58 7.77 -1.61
N VAL A 278 18.94 8.28 -2.77
CA VAL A 278 19.23 9.70 -3.01
C VAL A 278 18.10 10.33 -3.82
N ILE A 279 17.41 11.29 -3.22
CA ILE A 279 16.33 12.04 -3.85
C ILE A 279 16.82 13.47 -4.05
N VAL A 280 16.93 13.91 -5.31
CA VAL A 280 17.38 15.26 -5.66
C VAL A 280 16.21 16.03 -6.28
N GLU A 281 15.93 17.19 -5.73
CA GLU A 281 14.96 18.13 -6.27
C GLU A 281 15.70 19.37 -6.78
N ILE A 282 15.49 19.70 -8.07
CA ILE A 282 16.11 20.87 -8.70
C ILE A 282 15.05 21.95 -8.85
N THR A 283 15.38 23.17 -8.38
CA THR A 283 14.56 24.38 -8.46
C THR A 283 15.39 25.57 -8.94
N GLY A 284 14.76 26.74 -9.16
CA GLY A 284 15.42 28.00 -9.52
C GLY A 284 15.54 28.24 -11.03
N ASP A 285 16.47 29.14 -11.44
CA ASP A 285 16.55 29.69 -12.82
C ASP A 285 17.88 29.31 -13.53
N GLY A 286 18.50 28.19 -13.16
CA GLY A 286 19.78 27.76 -13.72
C GLY A 286 19.69 27.21 -15.15
N GLU A 287 20.85 26.82 -15.70
CA GLU A 287 20.93 26.16 -17.01
C GLU A 287 20.30 24.77 -16.98
N ALA A 288 19.94 24.23 -18.14
CA ALA A 288 19.35 22.89 -18.28
C ALA A 288 20.24 21.81 -17.63
N VAL A 289 19.63 20.94 -16.85
CA VAL A 289 20.28 19.80 -16.20
C VAL A 289 19.63 18.51 -16.69
N THR A 290 20.45 17.54 -17.08
CA THR A 290 19.94 16.22 -17.45
C THR A 290 19.83 15.37 -16.18
N PRO A 291 18.62 15.01 -15.70
CA PRO A 291 18.39 14.22 -14.50
C PRO A 291 19.22 12.93 -14.46
N GLY A 292 19.18 12.10 -15.51
CA GLY A 292 19.93 10.85 -15.61
C GLY A 292 21.46 11.02 -15.47
N GLY A 293 22.00 12.19 -15.82
CA GLY A 293 23.44 12.49 -15.61
C GLY A 293 23.79 12.74 -14.14
N ILE A 294 22.84 13.22 -13.34
CA ILE A 294 23.00 13.38 -11.89
C ILE A 294 22.74 12.05 -11.18
N GLU A 295 21.76 11.28 -11.63
CA GLU A 295 21.48 9.94 -11.11
C GLU A 295 22.70 9.03 -11.27
N SER A 296 23.28 8.95 -12.48
CA SER A 296 24.51 8.19 -12.73
C SER A 296 25.66 8.66 -11.85
N PHE A 297 25.80 9.97 -11.65
CA PHE A 297 26.82 10.52 -10.77
C PHE A 297 26.65 10.11 -9.30
N ALA A 298 25.41 10.02 -8.79
CA ALA A 298 25.14 9.57 -7.43
C ALA A 298 25.39 8.05 -7.29
N LEU A 299 24.97 7.25 -8.28
CA LEU A 299 25.22 5.80 -8.33
C LEU A 299 26.73 5.49 -8.36
N ASP A 300 27.53 6.22 -9.16
CA ASP A 300 28.99 6.08 -9.21
C ASP A 300 29.66 6.38 -7.86
N ARG A 301 28.98 7.09 -6.96
CA ARG A 301 29.44 7.40 -5.60
C ARG A 301 28.89 6.44 -4.53
N GLY A 302 28.25 5.38 -4.94
CA GLY A 302 27.81 4.32 -4.05
C GLY A 302 26.36 4.45 -3.56
N ALA A 303 25.57 5.38 -4.11
CA ALA A 303 24.14 5.37 -3.86
C ALA A 303 23.51 4.04 -4.35
N LEU A 304 22.61 3.49 -3.56
CA LEU A 304 21.82 2.32 -3.98
C LEU A 304 20.85 2.71 -5.10
N ILE A 305 20.16 3.81 -4.90
CA ILE A 305 19.17 4.37 -5.82
C ILE A 305 19.39 5.88 -5.88
N ALA A 306 19.20 6.46 -7.05
CA ALA A 306 19.12 7.90 -7.23
C ALA A 306 17.88 8.26 -8.05
N ARG A 307 17.16 9.29 -7.61
CA ARG A 307 16.05 9.89 -8.31
C ARG A 307 16.20 11.40 -8.33
N VAL A 308 16.08 11.99 -9.50
CA VAL A 308 16.24 13.41 -9.72
C VAL A 308 15.00 13.98 -10.38
N THR A 309 14.35 14.91 -9.70
CA THR A 309 13.20 15.65 -10.20
C THR A 309 13.59 17.09 -10.48
N ASP A 310 13.48 17.53 -11.72
CA ASP A 310 13.65 18.92 -12.11
C ASP A 310 12.27 19.60 -12.15
N ARG A 311 11.97 20.45 -11.14
CA ARG A 311 10.69 21.15 -11.03
C ARG A 311 10.68 22.51 -11.73
N ARG A 312 11.71 22.83 -12.48
CA ARG A 312 11.80 24.10 -13.17
C ARG A 312 11.00 24.04 -14.47
N GLU A 313 10.23 25.10 -14.74
CA GLU A 313 9.69 25.35 -16.07
C GLU A 313 10.84 25.77 -16.97
N ILE A 314 11.38 24.85 -17.75
CA ILE A 314 12.38 25.18 -18.78
C ILE A 314 11.59 25.49 -20.05
N ASP A 315 11.61 26.77 -20.46
CA ASP A 315 11.15 27.17 -21.80
C ASP A 315 11.98 26.44 -22.85
N THR A 316 11.49 25.32 -23.31
CA THR A 316 12.10 24.53 -24.37
C THR A 316 11.76 25.13 -25.74
N GLU A 317 12.33 26.29 -26.06
CA GLU A 317 12.57 26.66 -27.45
C GLU A 317 13.95 26.11 -27.88
N THR A 318 14.13 24.78 -27.94
CA THR A 318 15.23 24.20 -28.74
C THR A 318 15.04 22.68 -28.89
N GLU A 319 14.90 22.29 -30.13
CA GLU A 319 15.06 20.95 -30.72
C GLU A 319 15.00 19.71 -29.81
N LEU A 320 13.95 18.97 -30.01
CA LEU A 320 13.70 17.60 -29.53
C LEU A 320 14.90 16.67 -29.78
N SER A 321 15.76 16.49 -28.79
CA SER A 321 16.54 15.26 -28.67
C SER A 321 15.87 14.41 -27.59
N VAL A 322 15.04 13.48 -28.00
CA VAL A 322 14.33 12.56 -27.10
C VAL A 322 15.34 11.68 -26.38
N SER A 323 15.57 11.96 -25.10
CA SER A 323 16.31 11.08 -24.21
C SER A 323 15.26 10.38 -23.32
N PHE A 324 14.97 9.10 -23.58
CA PHE A 324 14.09 8.27 -22.77
C PHE A 324 14.80 7.92 -21.44
N ALA A 325 14.85 8.85 -20.51
CA ALA A 325 15.40 8.60 -19.19
C ALA A 325 14.29 8.28 -18.15
N ASP A 326 13.04 8.65 -18.44
CA ASP A 326 11.89 8.36 -17.60
C ASP A 326 10.74 7.82 -18.47
N PRO A 327 10.39 6.53 -18.33
CA PRO A 327 9.26 5.96 -19.06
C PRO A 327 7.93 6.66 -18.76
N ASP A 328 7.73 7.15 -17.54
CA ASP A 328 6.48 7.78 -17.11
C ASP A 328 6.34 9.18 -17.74
N ALA A 329 7.40 9.99 -17.77
CA ALA A 329 7.40 11.29 -18.45
C ALA A 329 7.18 11.14 -19.96
N ALA A 330 7.73 10.10 -20.59
CA ALA A 330 7.50 9.83 -22.02
C ALA A 330 6.04 9.40 -22.29
N VAL A 331 5.41 8.73 -21.36
CA VAL A 331 3.99 8.37 -21.43
C VAL A 331 3.13 9.61 -21.25
N ASP A 332 3.45 10.51 -20.30
CA ASP A 332 2.74 11.78 -20.09
C ASP A 332 2.73 12.63 -21.35
N GLU A 333 3.89 12.87 -21.94
CA GLU A 333 4.03 13.63 -23.19
C GLU A 333 3.19 12.99 -24.31
N ARG A 334 3.19 11.66 -24.40
CA ARG A 334 2.41 10.98 -25.43
C ARG A 334 0.91 11.06 -25.20
N ILE A 335 0.47 11.10 -23.95
CA ILE A 335 -0.93 11.23 -23.56
C ILE A 335 -1.44 12.65 -23.84
N GLU A 336 -0.63 13.68 -23.56
CA GLU A 336 -0.94 15.06 -23.92
C GLU A 336 -1.11 15.23 -25.44
N GLU A 337 -0.22 14.62 -26.25
CA GLU A 337 -0.32 14.64 -27.72
C GLU A 337 -1.60 13.99 -28.26
N LEU A 338 -2.23 13.08 -27.51
CA LEU A 338 -3.48 12.44 -27.94
C LEU A 338 -4.68 13.39 -27.92
N GLY A 339 -4.56 14.57 -27.28
CA GLY A 339 -5.63 15.55 -27.21
C GLY A 339 -6.88 14.99 -26.54
N LEU A 340 -6.69 14.33 -25.40
CA LEU A 340 -7.77 13.74 -24.63
C LEU A 340 -8.59 14.81 -23.91
N SER A 341 -9.81 14.45 -23.53
CA SER A 341 -10.65 15.32 -22.68
C SER A 341 -10.09 15.46 -21.28
N GLU A 342 -10.43 16.54 -20.56
CA GLU A 342 -10.01 16.75 -19.16
C GLU A 342 -10.39 15.56 -18.27
N ALA A 343 -11.58 14.99 -18.45
CA ALA A 343 -12.00 13.79 -17.73
C ALA A 343 -11.13 12.55 -18.05
N ALA A 344 -10.66 12.43 -19.30
CA ALA A 344 -9.79 11.31 -19.68
C ALA A 344 -8.38 11.46 -19.08
N LEU A 345 -7.87 12.69 -18.99
CA LEU A 345 -6.60 12.98 -18.34
C LEU A 345 -6.66 12.72 -16.82
N ASP A 346 -7.73 13.15 -16.16
CA ASP A 346 -7.96 12.86 -14.73
C ASP A 346 -8.05 11.36 -14.43
N ILE A 347 -8.67 10.59 -15.32
CA ILE A 347 -8.71 9.11 -15.19
C ILE A 347 -7.33 8.50 -15.43
N ASP A 348 -6.59 8.97 -16.43
CA ASP A 348 -5.24 8.50 -16.74
C ASP A 348 -4.28 8.75 -15.56
N GLU A 349 -4.34 9.95 -14.97
CA GLU A 349 -3.59 10.27 -13.75
C GLU A 349 -3.92 9.31 -12.62
N ALA A 350 -5.21 9.01 -12.40
CA ALA A 350 -5.62 8.04 -11.39
C ALA A 350 -5.12 6.62 -11.68
N VAL A 351 -5.12 6.20 -12.96
CA VAL A 351 -4.66 4.86 -13.36
C VAL A 351 -3.15 4.68 -13.16
N ARG A 352 -2.39 5.74 -13.33
CA ARG A 352 -0.93 5.72 -13.21
C ARG A 352 -0.43 6.17 -11.84
N SER A 353 -1.32 6.66 -10.98
CA SER A 353 -0.95 7.08 -9.63
C SER A 353 -0.44 5.90 -8.81
N PRO A 354 0.78 5.97 -8.28
CA PRO A 354 1.30 4.96 -7.37
C PRO A 354 0.54 4.92 -6.02
N ASP A 355 -0.23 5.97 -5.73
CA ASP A 355 -0.98 6.11 -4.49
C ASP A 355 -2.31 5.35 -4.52
N ILE A 356 -2.74 4.86 -5.69
CA ILE A 356 -3.98 4.11 -5.86
C ILE A 356 -3.65 2.64 -6.04
N ALA A 357 -3.88 1.82 -5.02
CA ALA A 357 -3.73 0.38 -5.11
C ALA A 357 -4.57 -0.20 -6.26
N ASP A 358 -4.01 -1.15 -7.02
CA ASP A 358 -4.69 -1.86 -8.14
C ASP A 358 -6.09 -2.36 -7.77
N ALA A 359 -6.29 -2.65 -6.50
CA ALA A 359 -7.56 -3.07 -5.93
C ALA A 359 -8.65 -2.01 -5.98
N ASN A 360 -8.27 -0.77 -5.72
CA ASN A 360 -9.17 0.37 -5.62
C ASN A 360 -9.27 1.11 -6.95
N LEU A 361 -8.34 0.87 -7.87
CA LEU A 361 -8.23 1.57 -9.14
C LEU A 361 -9.56 1.57 -9.91
N ARG A 362 -10.22 0.43 -9.99
CA ARG A 362 -11.49 0.27 -10.71
C ARG A 362 -12.63 1.09 -10.08
N GLU A 363 -12.70 1.11 -8.75
CA GLU A 363 -13.72 1.88 -8.02
C GLU A 363 -13.39 3.38 -8.09
N THR A 364 -12.12 3.77 -7.93
CA THR A 364 -11.67 5.15 -8.06
C THR A 364 -11.99 5.71 -9.46
N VAL A 365 -11.64 4.99 -10.52
CA VAL A 365 -11.97 5.38 -11.90
C VAL A 365 -13.48 5.50 -12.10
N LYS A 366 -14.25 4.56 -11.58
CA LYS A 366 -15.71 4.58 -11.67
C LYS A 366 -16.33 5.75 -10.90
N SER A 367 -15.82 6.04 -9.70
CA SER A 367 -16.25 7.17 -8.88
C SER A 367 -15.93 8.50 -9.55
N ARG A 368 -14.67 8.71 -10.02
CA ARG A 368 -14.27 9.91 -10.74
C ARG A 368 -15.10 10.10 -12.01
N LEU A 369 -15.28 9.06 -12.80
CA LEU A 369 -16.12 9.12 -14.01
C LEU A 369 -17.57 9.49 -13.70
N LYS A 370 -18.15 8.92 -12.64
CA LYS A 370 -19.50 9.26 -12.19
C LYS A 370 -19.59 10.72 -11.76
N THR A 371 -18.62 11.20 -10.99
CA THR A 371 -18.53 12.60 -10.55
C THR A 371 -18.42 13.55 -11.71
N GLN A 372 -17.59 13.25 -12.72
CA GLN A 372 -17.47 14.05 -13.94
C GLN A 372 -18.77 14.08 -14.74
N ILE A 373 -19.43 12.95 -14.91
CA ILE A 373 -20.73 12.88 -15.62
C ILE A 373 -21.82 13.72 -14.90
N GLU A 374 -21.84 13.72 -13.58
CA GLU A 374 -22.84 14.41 -12.77
C GLU A 374 -22.55 15.93 -12.65
N ASN A 375 -21.30 16.32 -12.47
CA ASN A 375 -20.91 17.70 -12.14
C ASN A 375 -20.44 18.51 -13.35
N ASP A 376 -19.72 17.91 -14.29
CA ASP A 376 -19.22 18.57 -15.50
C ASP A 376 -19.21 17.65 -16.73
N PRO A 377 -20.38 17.40 -17.35
CA PRO A 377 -20.46 16.62 -18.58
C PRO A 377 -19.64 17.19 -19.74
N ALA A 378 -19.28 18.49 -19.71
CA ALA A 378 -18.49 19.13 -20.76
C ALA A 378 -17.02 18.68 -20.73
N ALA A 379 -16.49 18.32 -19.58
CA ALA A 379 -15.14 17.78 -19.42
C ALA A 379 -14.92 16.43 -20.14
N LEU A 380 -15.99 15.75 -20.54
CA LEU A 380 -15.92 14.52 -21.35
C LEU A 380 -15.71 14.79 -22.85
N ALA A 381 -15.92 16.02 -23.30
CA ALA A 381 -15.69 16.37 -24.70
C ALA A 381 -14.20 16.57 -24.98
N PRO A 382 -13.67 16.08 -26.11
CA PRO A 382 -12.30 16.39 -26.50
C PRO A 382 -12.14 17.90 -26.70
N PRO A 383 -10.95 18.48 -26.45
CA PRO A 383 -10.68 19.89 -26.67
C PRO A 383 -10.93 20.25 -28.13
N GLU A 384 -11.53 21.42 -28.36
CA GLU A 384 -11.68 21.95 -29.72
C GLU A 384 -10.27 22.19 -30.28
N ARG A 385 -9.93 21.52 -31.38
CA ARG A 385 -8.69 21.82 -32.10
C ARG A 385 -8.86 23.18 -32.74
N ASP A 386 -8.04 24.13 -32.38
CA ASP A 386 -7.88 25.38 -33.12
C ASP A 386 -7.39 25.04 -34.51
N ASP A 387 -8.29 25.10 -35.47
CA ASP A 387 -8.01 24.96 -36.88
C ASP A 387 -7.36 26.29 -37.33
N ASP A 388 -6.06 26.43 -37.10
CA ASP A 388 -5.30 27.59 -37.55
C ASP A 388 -5.16 27.53 -39.07
N GLY A 389 -6.10 28.22 -39.70
CA GLY A 389 -6.22 28.33 -41.15
C GLY A 389 -4.98 28.95 -41.79
N SER A 390 -4.09 28.09 -42.23
CA SER A 390 -3.08 28.46 -43.23
C SER A 390 -3.56 28.04 -44.62
N GLU A 391 -4.32 28.93 -45.29
CA GLU A 391 -4.50 28.93 -46.75
C GLU A 391 -3.15 29.13 -47.43
N ALA A 392 -2.56 28.04 -47.92
CA ALA A 392 -1.57 28.14 -48.99
C ALA A 392 -2.21 27.78 -50.31
N ALA A 393 -2.56 28.81 -51.08
CA ALA A 393 -2.97 28.71 -52.45
C ALA A 393 -1.85 28.09 -53.31
N ALA A 394 -2.16 27.01 -54.01
CA ALA A 394 -1.46 26.59 -55.22
C ALA A 394 -2.47 26.07 -56.25
N ASP A 395 -2.66 26.90 -57.23
CA ASP A 395 -3.32 26.70 -58.51
C ASP A 395 -2.65 25.58 -59.31
N SER A 396 -3.40 24.65 -59.88
CA SER A 396 -3.33 24.22 -61.31
C SER A 396 -4.09 22.91 -61.56
N ASP A 397 -5.17 23.11 -62.27
CA ASP A 397 -5.59 22.50 -63.56
C ASP A 397 -5.55 20.96 -63.73
N SER A 398 -6.77 20.51 -64.06
CA SER A 398 -7.24 19.63 -65.12
C SER A 398 -7.35 18.11 -64.96
N LYS A 399 -8.60 17.74 -65.30
CA LYS A 399 -9.09 16.52 -65.98
C LYS A 399 -9.31 15.23 -65.15
N GLY A 400 -10.54 14.93 -64.84
CA GLY A 400 -11.43 14.03 -65.59
C GLY A 400 -11.09 12.55 -65.49
N GLY A 401 -11.97 11.77 -64.86
CA GLY A 401 -11.95 10.32 -64.93
C GLY A 401 -12.88 9.66 -63.93
N GLU A 402 -14.13 9.51 -64.34
CA GLU A 402 -15.08 8.55 -63.72
C GLU A 402 -14.53 7.12 -63.80
N THR A 403 -14.58 6.36 -62.70
CA THR A 403 -14.96 4.94 -62.76
C THR A 403 -15.25 4.40 -61.33
N THR A 404 -16.48 4.05 -61.16
CA THR A 404 -17.11 2.86 -60.56
C THR A 404 -16.45 2.16 -59.37
N ALA A 405 -17.31 1.98 -58.37
CA ALA A 405 -17.19 1.06 -57.23
C ALA A 405 -16.85 -0.38 -57.65
N THR A 406 -15.99 -1.03 -56.90
CA THR A 406 -16.11 -2.46 -56.61
C THR A 406 -15.46 -2.79 -55.27
N ASP A 407 -16.24 -3.45 -54.52
CA ASP A 407 -16.08 -4.34 -53.38
C ASP A 407 -14.76 -5.15 -53.40
N ALA A 408 -14.02 -5.22 -52.29
CA ALA A 408 -13.12 -6.33 -52.01
C ALA A 408 -12.90 -6.44 -50.51
N ALA A 409 -13.66 -7.34 -49.90
CA ALA A 409 -13.32 -8.01 -48.67
C ALA A 409 -12.16 -9.00 -48.90
N ALA A 410 -11.14 -8.98 -48.03
CA ALA A 410 -10.19 -10.10 -47.82
C ALA A 410 -9.48 -9.82 -46.49
N ALA A 411 -9.70 -10.60 -45.54
CA ALA A 411 -9.24 -11.95 -45.16
C ALA A 411 -8.23 -11.81 -44.03
N VAL A 412 -8.72 -12.22 -42.88
CA VAL A 412 -7.98 -12.50 -41.63
C VAL A 412 -7.16 -13.78 -41.86
N ASP A 413 -5.87 -13.74 -41.57
CA ASP A 413 -5.05 -14.94 -41.56
C ASP A 413 -4.86 -15.40 -40.08
N ASP A 414 -5.47 -16.55 -39.85
CA ASP A 414 -5.52 -17.30 -38.62
C ASP A 414 -4.35 -18.32 -38.68
N ASN A 415 -3.44 -18.31 -37.73
CA ASN A 415 -2.50 -19.40 -37.58
C ASN A 415 -2.17 -19.67 -36.11
N ALA A 416 -3.00 -20.52 -35.50
CA ALA A 416 -2.69 -21.27 -34.30
C ALA A 416 -2.47 -22.74 -34.63
N PRO A 417 -1.51 -23.42 -34.03
CA PRO A 417 -1.49 -24.90 -34.14
C PRO A 417 -2.22 -25.52 -32.95
N ASP A 418 -3.22 -26.28 -33.33
CA ASP A 418 -3.95 -27.29 -32.60
C ASP A 418 -3.05 -28.46 -32.23
N ALA A 419 -3.17 -29.02 -31.03
CA ALA A 419 -2.78 -30.40 -30.72
C ALA A 419 -3.74 -30.95 -29.67
N ALA A 420 -4.75 -31.59 -30.19
CA ALA A 420 -5.59 -32.53 -29.45
C ALA A 420 -4.83 -33.86 -29.23
N ASP A 421 -4.96 -34.44 -28.05
CA ASP A 421 -5.10 -35.89 -28.00
C ASP A 421 -6.07 -36.31 -26.88
N ARG A 422 -7.04 -37.12 -27.31
CA ARG A 422 -8.09 -37.75 -26.53
C ARG A 422 -7.63 -39.17 -26.18
N ALA A 423 -7.89 -39.61 -24.97
CA ALA A 423 -8.29 -41.01 -24.70
C ALA A 423 -8.96 -41.09 -23.31
N ASP A 424 -10.20 -41.33 -23.32
CA ASP A 424 -10.97 -42.52 -22.92
C ASP A 424 -11.15 -42.71 -21.40
N ALA A 425 -12.41 -42.55 -21.03
CA ALA A 425 -13.02 -43.17 -19.85
C ALA A 425 -13.41 -44.62 -20.15
N PRO A 426 -13.58 -45.45 -19.13
CA PRO A 426 -14.86 -46.13 -19.04
C PRO A 426 -15.53 -46.07 -17.65
N ASP A 427 -16.82 -46.01 -17.78
CA ASP A 427 -17.92 -46.24 -16.88
C ASP A 427 -17.92 -47.68 -16.33
N ALA A 428 -18.39 -47.90 -15.08
CA ALA A 428 -19.32 -48.91 -14.66
C ALA A 428 -19.33 -49.18 -13.14
N ALA A 429 -20.38 -48.72 -12.49
CA ALA A 429 -21.39 -49.55 -11.81
C ALA A 429 -21.03 -50.41 -10.59
N ASP A 430 -21.62 -50.01 -9.46
CA ASP A 430 -22.55 -50.78 -8.60
C ASP A 430 -22.11 -52.11 -7.99
N ARG A 431 -22.19 -52.16 -6.65
CA ARG A 431 -22.76 -53.17 -5.73
C ARG A 431 -22.08 -53.14 -4.37
N ASP A 432 -22.79 -52.68 -3.35
CA ASP A 432 -23.70 -53.38 -2.45
C ASP A 432 -23.06 -54.32 -1.41
N GLU A 433 -23.33 -54.01 -0.14
CA GLU A 433 -23.53 -54.84 1.06
C GLU A 433 -22.39 -55.73 1.62
N GLY A 434 -22.24 -55.58 2.95
CA GLY A 434 -21.93 -56.74 3.79
C GLY A 434 -20.99 -56.50 4.98
N ASP A 435 -21.54 -56.02 6.07
CA ASP A 435 -21.57 -56.58 7.44
C ASP A 435 -20.35 -57.34 7.99
N ASN A 436 -20.02 -56.95 9.21
CA ASN A 436 -19.64 -57.75 10.40
C ASN A 436 -18.15 -57.93 10.80
N ALA A 437 -17.88 -57.38 11.97
CA ALA A 437 -17.41 -58.03 13.19
C ALA A 437 -15.91 -58.27 13.47
N GLU A 438 -15.54 -57.71 14.60
CA GLU A 438 -14.69 -58.26 15.69
C GLU A 438 -13.17 -58.34 15.55
N SER A 439 -12.58 -57.55 16.44
CA SER A 439 -11.46 -57.88 17.35
C SER A 439 -10.13 -58.39 16.78
N ASP A 440 -9.05 -57.66 17.00
CA ASP A 440 -8.10 -58.07 18.04
C ASP A 440 -6.99 -57.02 18.26
N THR A 441 -6.59 -56.91 19.46
CA THR A 441 -5.44 -56.18 20.03
C THR A 441 -4.14 -56.62 19.38
N ASP A 442 -3.24 -55.69 19.02
CA ASP A 442 -1.81 -55.92 19.32
C ASP A 442 -1.03 -54.59 19.50
N ASP A 443 -0.24 -54.60 20.55
CA ASP A 443 0.72 -53.59 20.95
C ASP A 443 1.88 -53.48 19.96
N GLY A 444 2.25 -52.22 19.59
CA GLY A 444 3.40 -51.97 18.76
C GLY A 444 3.95 -50.57 18.84
N GLU A 445 4.83 -50.38 19.81
CA GLU A 445 5.92 -49.38 19.96
C GLU A 445 5.94 -48.14 19.07
N LEU A 446 5.86 -46.99 19.78
CA LEU A 446 6.27 -45.66 19.41
C LEU A 446 7.76 -45.63 19.00
N SER A 447 8.04 -45.36 17.75
CA SER A 447 9.36 -44.92 17.29
C SER A 447 9.34 -43.41 17.10
N THR A 448 10.14 -42.74 17.89
CA THR A 448 10.40 -41.32 17.88
C THR A 448 11.10 -40.88 16.62
N MET A 449 10.56 -39.85 16.00
CA MET A 449 11.12 -39.15 14.87
C MET A 449 12.07 -38.03 15.38
N GLU A 450 13.27 -38.41 15.74
CA GLU A 450 14.44 -37.53 15.84
C GLU A 450 15.48 -38.11 14.85
N ASP A 451 15.47 -37.55 13.64
CA ASP A 451 16.57 -37.56 12.69
C ASP A 451 16.03 -37.06 11.33
N PHE A 452 16.04 -35.77 11.16
CA PHE A 452 16.17 -35.05 9.89
C PHE A 452 15.98 -33.55 10.13
N LEU A 453 17.05 -32.88 10.56
CA LEU A 453 17.35 -31.49 10.24
C LEU A 453 18.85 -31.37 10.06
#